data_34d2ee3024774384c5cce77003a533c3
#
_entry.id   34d2ee3024774384c5cce77003a533c3
#
_cell.length_a   1.000
_cell.length_b   1.000
_cell.length_c   1.000
_cell.angle_alpha   90.00
_cell.angle_beta   90.00
_cell.angle_gamma   90.00
#
_symmetry.space_group_name_H-M   'P 1'
#
loop_
_entity.id
_entity.type
_entity.pdbx_description
1 polymer ?
#
loop_
_entity_poly.entity_id
_entity_poly.type
_entity_poly.pdbx_seq_one_letter_code
_entity_poly.pdbx_strand_id
1 'polypeptide(L)'
;MLMFFNSRSRADIKGGKIKFLVDENALPQTIDVIKGRAKNIGIELIIANVENYSIDETFFGSVIQYPDIHGEVKDIESQISRLKEQGIQVAVAADILSLCMLKAPGAMGADVVLGTTQRFGVPMGYGGPHAAFFAAKESYKRNMPGRIIGISKDADNNTALRMALQTREQHIKRGKATSNICTAQALLAVMASMYAVYHGPDG
;
A
#
# COMPACT_ATOMS: atom_id res chain seq x y z
N MET A 1 -6.70 0.53 -1.95
CA MET A 1 -8.15 0.69 -2.20
C MET A 1 -8.91 1.25 -1.00
N LEU A 2 -9.13 0.50 0.10
CA LEU A 2 -9.98 0.95 1.24
C LEU A 2 -9.56 2.28 1.86
N MET A 3 -8.27 2.51 2.01
CA MET A 3 -7.74 3.76 2.54
C MET A 3 -8.15 4.95 1.66
N PHE A 4 -8.01 4.85 0.35
CA PHE A 4 -8.45 5.88 -0.60
C PHE A 4 -9.96 6.08 -0.59
N PHE A 5 -10.71 4.99 -0.59
CA PHE A 5 -12.18 5.04 -0.51
C PHE A 5 -12.67 5.79 0.74
N ASN A 6 -12.04 5.55 1.88
CA ASN A 6 -12.37 6.21 3.14
C ASN A 6 -11.83 7.65 3.27
N SER A 7 -10.87 8.04 2.43
CA SER A 7 -10.30 9.39 2.43
C SER A 7 -11.00 10.36 1.46
N ARG A 8 -12.03 9.89 0.72
CA ARG A 8 -12.79 10.74 -0.19
C ARG A 8 -13.44 11.90 0.57
N SER A 9 -13.43 13.08 -0.06
CA SER A 9 -14.10 14.26 0.44
C SER A 9 -15.63 14.11 0.35
N ARG A 10 -16.36 15.00 1.02
CA ARG A 10 -17.82 15.07 0.87
C ARG A 10 -18.25 15.36 -0.57
N ALA A 11 -17.45 16.14 -1.30
CA ALA A 11 -17.69 16.43 -2.71
C ALA A 11 -17.52 15.19 -3.58
N ASP A 12 -16.47 14.39 -3.36
CA ASP A 12 -16.22 13.13 -4.07
C ASP A 12 -17.37 12.13 -3.85
N ILE A 13 -17.86 12.03 -2.61
CA ILE A 13 -18.99 11.13 -2.27
C ILE A 13 -20.27 11.58 -2.97
N LYS A 14 -20.58 12.88 -2.96
CA LYS A 14 -21.74 13.45 -3.67
C LYS A 14 -21.60 13.33 -5.18
N GLY A 15 -20.38 13.45 -5.71
CA GLY A 15 -20.08 13.28 -7.13
C GLY A 15 -20.07 11.81 -7.60
N GLY A 16 -20.36 10.85 -6.71
CA GLY A 16 -20.46 9.44 -7.08
C GLY A 16 -19.13 8.75 -7.39
N LYS A 17 -18.01 9.22 -6.82
CA LYS A 17 -16.70 8.56 -7.00
C LYS A 17 -16.67 7.21 -6.30
N ILE A 18 -16.99 6.15 -7.02
CA ILE A 18 -17.04 4.76 -6.53
C ILE A 18 -16.16 3.80 -7.33
N LYS A 19 -15.59 4.25 -8.45
CA LYS A 19 -14.78 3.40 -9.33
C LYS A 19 -13.32 3.36 -8.89
N PHE A 20 -12.73 2.18 -8.99
CA PHE A 20 -11.32 1.92 -8.70
C PHE A 20 -10.69 1.14 -9.86
N LEU A 21 -9.63 1.70 -10.44
CA LEU A 21 -8.90 1.06 -11.53
C LEU A 21 -7.83 0.11 -10.98
N VAL A 22 -7.84 -1.11 -11.45
CA VAL A 22 -6.85 -2.15 -11.12
C VAL A 22 -6.10 -2.50 -12.40
N ASP A 23 -4.79 -2.45 -12.34
CA ASP A 23 -3.93 -2.89 -13.42
C ASP A 23 -4.23 -4.36 -13.77
N GLU A 24 -4.53 -4.64 -15.03
CA GLU A 24 -4.79 -6.01 -15.52
C GLU A 24 -3.56 -6.92 -15.36
N ASN A 25 -2.37 -6.33 -15.35
CA ASN A 25 -1.09 -7.02 -15.15
C ASN A 25 -0.68 -7.11 -13.66
N ALA A 26 -1.60 -6.81 -12.74
CA ALA A 26 -1.38 -7.11 -11.32
C ALA A 26 -1.44 -8.62 -11.05
N LEU A 27 -0.80 -9.05 -9.95
CA LEU A 27 -0.83 -10.46 -9.55
C LEU A 27 -2.28 -10.93 -9.35
N PRO A 28 -2.68 -12.13 -9.86
CA PRO A 28 -4.06 -12.63 -9.77
C PRO A 28 -4.60 -12.64 -8.34
N GLN A 29 -3.77 -13.03 -7.38
CA GLN A 29 -4.14 -13.06 -5.97
C GLN A 29 -4.47 -11.67 -5.44
N THR A 30 -3.74 -10.64 -5.88
CA THR A 30 -4.01 -9.24 -5.54
C THR A 30 -5.35 -8.80 -6.11
N ILE A 31 -5.62 -9.12 -7.38
CA ILE A 31 -6.89 -8.82 -8.05
C ILE A 31 -8.06 -9.48 -7.31
N ASP A 32 -7.94 -10.76 -6.94
CA ASP A 32 -9.01 -11.51 -6.26
C ASP A 32 -9.30 -10.97 -4.86
N VAL A 33 -8.27 -10.60 -4.10
CA VAL A 33 -8.45 -9.95 -2.80
C VAL A 33 -9.15 -8.60 -2.95
N ILE A 34 -8.78 -7.80 -3.96
CA ILE A 34 -9.41 -6.51 -4.21
C ILE A 34 -10.89 -6.71 -4.59
N LYS A 35 -11.22 -7.68 -5.48
CA LYS A 35 -12.58 -8.04 -5.86
C LYS A 35 -13.43 -8.40 -4.63
N GLY A 36 -12.93 -9.32 -3.80
CA GLY A 36 -13.62 -9.76 -2.59
C GLY A 36 -13.92 -8.61 -1.62
N ARG A 37 -12.98 -7.67 -1.47
CA ARG A 37 -13.15 -6.50 -0.61
C ARG A 37 -14.09 -5.45 -1.19
N ALA A 38 -13.99 -5.17 -2.47
CA ALA A 38 -14.76 -4.15 -3.16
C ALA A 38 -16.27 -4.46 -3.17
N LYS A 39 -16.63 -5.72 -3.44
CA LYS A 39 -18.02 -6.19 -3.53
C LYS A 39 -18.85 -5.83 -2.29
N ASN A 40 -18.27 -5.96 -1.10
CA ASN A 40 -18.98 -5.81 0.16
C ASN A 40 -19.22 -4.34 0.58
N ILE A 41 -18.60 -3.39 -0.09
CA ILE A 41 -18.66 -1.96 0.26
C ILE A 41 -19.11 -1.08 -0.90
N GLY A 42 -19.56 -1.68 -2.00
CA GLY A 42 -20.12 -0.97 -3.15
C GLY A 42 -19.07 -0.21 -3.99
N ILE A 43 -17.82 -0.69 -4.02
CA ILE A 43 -16.81 -0.18 -4.94
C ILE A 43 -16.95 -0.91 -6.28
N GLU A 44 -17.07 -0.14 -7.36
CA GLU A 44 -17.04 -0.65 -8.72
C GLU A 44 -15.57 -0.81 -9.16
N LEU A 45 -15.18 -2.04 -9.50
CA LEU A 45 -13.82 -2.33 -9.98
C LEU A 45 -13.78 -2.38 -11.48
N ILE A 46 -12.81 -1.68 -12.05
CA ILE A 46 -12.43 -1.76 -13.45
C ILE A 46 -11.03 -2.40 -13.49
N ILE A 47 -10.92 -3.54 -14.18
CA ILE A 47 -9.64 -4.22 -14.39
C ILE A 47 -9.28 -4.01 -15.85
N ALA A 48 -8.23 -3.26 -16.11
CA ALA A 48 -7.84 -2.87 -17.45
C ALA A 48 -6.37 -2.44 -17.51
N ASN A 49 -5.87 -2.24 -18.72
CA ASN A 49 -4.56 -1.64 -18.94
C ASN A 49 -4.57 -0.17 -18.47
N VAL A 50 -3.84 0.09 -17.39
CA VAL A 50 -3.81 1.43 -16.78
C VAL A 50 -3.29 2.48 -17.76
N GLU A 51 -2.36 2.13 -18.63
CA GLU A 51 -1.74 3.07 -19.58
C GLU A 51 -2.74 3.67 -20.57
N ASN A 52 -3.66 2.84 -21.07
CA ASN A 52 -4.57 3.21 -22.18
C ASN A 52 -6.01 3.44 -21.74
N TYR A 53 -6.37 3.15 -20.49
CA TYR A 53 -7.74 3.25 -20.02
C TYR A 53 -8.18 4.72 -19.88
N SER A 54 -9.35 5.03 -20.44
CA SER A 54 -9.97 6.34 -20.30
C SER A 54 -10.66 6.45 -18.95
N ILE A 55 -10.28 7.44 -18.16
CA ILE A 55 -10.78 7.66 -16.80
C ILE A 55 -11.79 8.81 -16.82
N ASP A 56 -12.91 8.61 -16.12
CA ASP A 56 -13.92 9.63 -15.88
C ASP A 56 -13.89 10.13 -14.43
N GLU A 57 -14.72 11.11 -14.12
CA GLU A 57 -14.80 11.73 -12.80
C GLU A 57 -15.31 10.82 -11.67
N THR A 58 -15.80 9.63 -11.99
CA THR A 58 -16.32 8.68 -10.99
C THR A 58 -15.22 7.81 -10.36
N PHE A 59 -13.99 7.88 -10.88
CA PHE A 59 -12.85 7.19 -10.30
C PHE A 59 -12.28 7.94 -9.08
N PHE A 60 -11.92 7.18 -8.04
CA PHE A 60 -11.26 7.74 -6.85
C PHE A 60 -9.82 7.28 -6.69
N GLY A 61 -9.42 6.20 -7.34
CA GLY A 61 -8.07 5.68 -7.19
C GLY A 61 -7.73 4.55 -8.15
N SER A 62 -6.44 4.21 -8.16
CA SER A 62 -5.90 3.12 -8.96
C SER A 62 -4.84 2.34 -8.19
N VAL A 63 -4.58 1.11 -8.63
CA VAL A 63 -3.40 0.32 -8.22
C VAL A 63 -2.67 -0.20 -9.46
N ILE A 64 -1.34 0.00 -9.46
CA ILE A 64 -0.41 -0.45 -10.50
C ILE A 64 0.51 -1.49 -9.88
N GLN A 65 0.86 -2.53 -10.63
CA GLN A 65 1.84 -3.55 -10.24
C GLN A 65 3.23 -3.17 -10.80
N TYR A 66 4.30 -3.30 -9.97
CA TYR A 66 5.67 -2.94 -10.38
C TYR A 66 6.74 -3.81 -9.71
N PRO A 67 7.53 -4.59 -10.47
CA PRO A 67 7.25 -5.01 -11.85
C PRO A 67 5.91 -5.72 -11.98
N ASP A 68 5.42 -5.86 -13.21
CA ASP A 68 4.13 -6.51 -13.45
C ASP A 68 4.22 -8.05 -13.35
N ILE A 69 3.11 -8.77 -13.58
CA ILE A 69 3.05 -10.24 -13.48
C ILE A 69 3.99 -10.95 -14.47
N HIS A 70 4.35 -10.29 -15.56
CA HIS A 70 5.27 -10.82 -16.56
C HIS A 70 6.74 -10.47 -16.25
N GLY A 71 7.00 -9.73 -15.18
CA GLY A 71 8.31 -9.21 -14.81
C GLY A 71 8.72 -7.97 -15.62
N GLU A 72 7.78 -7.35 -16.30
CA GLU A 72 8.03 -6.18 -17.13
C GLU A 72 8.15 -4.92 -16.29
N VAL A 73 9.17 -4.12 -16.57
CA VAL A 73 9.43 -2.83 -15.90
C VAL A 73 8.97 -1.72 -16.85
N LYS A 74 7.75 -1.26 -16.65
CA LYS A 74 7.14 -0.19 -17.48
C LYS A 74 7.46 1.20 -16.94
N ASP A 75 7.25 2.22 -17.75
CA ASP A 75 7.28 3.62 -17.34
C ASP A 75 6.01 3.95 -16.51
N ILE A 76 6.03 3.53 -15.23
CA ILE A 76 4.92 3.84 -14.32
C ILE A 76 4.94 5.30 -13.86
N GLU A 77 6.03 6.04 -14.01
CA GLU A 77 6.11 7.45 -13.63
C GLU A 77 5.17 8.31 -14.49
N SER A 78 5.21 8.11 -15.81
CA SER A 78 4.27 8.75 -16.72
C SER A 78 2.83 8.36 -16.46
N GLN A 79 2.57 7.08 -16.15
CA GLN A 79 1.23 6.61 -15.79
C GLN A 79 0.73 7.25 -14.48
N ILE A 80 1.57 7.31 -13.45
CA ILE A 80 1.24 7.96 -12.18
C ILE A 80 0.93 9.45 -12.41
N SER A 81 1.76 10.16 -13.17
CA SER A 81 1.58 11.57 -13.47
C SER A 81 0.23 11.83 -14.14
N ARG A 82 -0.09 11.07 -15.19
CA ARG A 82 -1.36 11.15 -15.91
C ARG A 82 -2.58 10.93 -14.99
N LEU A 83 -2.51 9.92 -14.10
CA LEU A 83 -3.58 9.64 -13.14
C LEU A 83 -3.74 10.77 -12.12
N LYS A 84 -2.62 11.31 -11.63
CA LYS A 84 -2.61 12.41 -10.65
C LYS A 84 -3.18 13.71 -11.24
N GLU A 85 -2.91 14.03 -12.50
CA GLU A 85 -3.49 15.17 -13.20
C GLU A 85 -5.02 15.09 -13.27
N GLN A 86 -5.57 13.88 -13.29
CA GLN A 86 -7.02 13.63 -13.26
C GLN A 86 -7.58 13.51 -11.83
N GLY A 87 -6.77 13.83 -10.81
CA GLY A 87 -7.19 13.76 -9.40
C GLY A 87 -7.33 12.35 -8.83
N ILE A 88 -6.75 11.33 -9.49
CA ILE A 88 -6.79 9.94 -9.06
C ILE A 88 -5.69 9.66 -8.02
N GLN A 89 -6.04 8.99 -6.95
CA GLN A 89 -5.09 8.51 -5.94
C GLN A 89 -4.43 7.22 -6.43
N VAL A 90 -3.09 7.15 -6.37
CA VAL A 90 -2.34 6.04 -6.95
C VAL A 90 -1.61 5.23 -5.89
N ALA A 91 -1.92 3.93 -5.86
CA ALA A 91 -1.15 2.93 -5.13
C ALA A 91 -0.28 2.13 -6.09
N VAL A 92 0.92 1.75 -5.64
CA VAL A 92 1.79 0.83 -6.37
C VAL A 92 2.04 -0.40 -5.51
N ALA A 93 1.70 -1.57 -6.04
CA ALA A 93 2.09 -2.86 -5.49
C ALA A 93 3.48 -3.21 -6.04
N ALA A 94 4.50 -3.19 -5.18
CA ALA A 94 5.89 -3.30 -5.60
C ALA A 94 6.60 -4.52 -5.02
N ASP A 95 7.52 -5.10 -5.77
CA ASP A 95 8.50 -6.05 -5.26
C ASP A 95 9.61 -5.28 -4.54
N ILE A 96 9.76 -5.48 -3.23
CA ILE A 96 10.73 -4.73 -2.42
C ILE A 96 12.19 -4.95 -2.89
N LEU A 97 12.54 -6.14 -3.36
CA LEU A 97 13.89 -6.42 -3.82
C LEU A 97 14.21 -5.69 -5.13
N SER A 98 13.23 -5.56 -6.02
CA SER A 98 13.40 -4.82 -7.26
C SER A 98 13.70 -3.34 -7.02
N LEU A 99 13.23 -2.77 -5.90
CA LEU A 99 13.45 -1.37 -5.54
C LEU A 99 14.90 -1.06 -5.11
N CYS A 100 15.74 -2.08 -4.93
CA CYS A 100 17.18 -1.89 -4.77
C CYS A 100 17.84 -1.40 -6.09
N MET A 101 17.23 -1.69 -7.25
CA MET A 101 17.73 -1.33 -8.58
C MET A 101 16.84 -0.30 -9.29
N LEU A 102 15.56 -0.28 -8.99
CA LEU A 102 14.57 0.52 -9.68
C LEU A 102 14.22 1.77 -8.86
N LYS A 103 13.81 2.83 -9.56
CA LYS A 103 13.34 4.06 -8.92
C LYS A 103 12.14 3.76 -8.01
N ALA A 104 12.17 4.27 -6.79
CA ALA A 104 11.11 4.07 -5.83
C ALA A 104 9.81 4.74 -6.27
N PRO A 105 8.66 4.03 -6.28
CA PRO A 105 7.39 4.61 -6.76
C PRO A 105 6.92 5.83 -5.98
N GLY A 106 7.30 5.96 -4.70
CA GLY A 106 7.06 7.18 -3.93
C GLY A 106 7.74 8.41 -4.52
N ALA A 107 8.96 8.27 -5.05
CA ALA A 107 9.69 9.34 -5.76
C ALA A 107 9.09 9.65 -7.14
N MET A 108 8.33 8.71 -7.73
CA MET A 108 7.56 8.89 -8.96
C MET A 108 6.20 9.56 -8.72
N GLY A 109 5.84 9.86 -7.47
CA GLY A 109 4.59 10.53 -7.13
C GLY A 109 3.46 9.65 -6.60
N ALA A 110 3.66 8.34 -6.46
CA ALA A 110 2.67 7.44 -5.87
C ALA A 110 2.23 7.91 -4.47
N ASP A 111 0.96 7.72 -4.14
CA ASP A 111 0.41 8.10 -2.83
C ASP A 111 0.65 7.01 -1.79
N VAL A 112 0.69 5.75 -2.23
CA VAL A 112 0.93 4.57 -1.41
C VAL A 112 1.79 3.59 -2.18
N VAL A 113 2.76 2.97 -1.49
CA VAL A 113 3.54 1.83 -1.99
C VAL A 113 3.40 0.71 -0.99
N LEU A 114 3.08 -0.48 -1.47
CA LEU A 114 2.87 -1.65 -0.62
C LEU A 114 3.41 -2.92 -1.29
N GLY A 115 3.72 -3.90 -0.48
CA GLY A 115 4.19 -5.19 -0.96
C GLY A 115 4.56 -6.14 0.17
N THR A 116 5.10 -7.29 -0.20
CA THR A 116 5.64 -8.27 0.75
C THR A 116 7.13 -8.03 0.98
N THR A 117 7.60 -8.31 2.19
CA THR A 117 9.04 -8.36 2.51
C THR A 117 9.65 -9.75 2.36
N GLN A 118 8.92 -10.72 1.84
CA GLN A 118 9.38 -12.12 1.72
C GLN A 118 10.70 -12.24 0.96
N ARG A 119 10.90 -11.42 -0.08
CA ARG A 119 12.12 -11.38 -0.89
C ARG A 119 13.38 -10.97 -0.09
N PHE A 120 13.21 -10.44 1.10
CA PHE A 120 14.29 -10.16 2.04
C PHE A 120 14.54 -11.38 2.96
N GLY A 121 14.98 -12.48 2.35
CA GLY A 121 15.50 -13.65 3.06
C GLY A 121 14.47 -14.53 3.80
N VAL A 122 13.16 -14.32 3.61
CA VAL A 122 12.14 -15.15 4.25
C VAL A 122 11.83 -16.35 3.36
N PRO A 123 12.07 -17.61 3.81
CA PRO A 123 11.82 -18.80 3.02
C PRO A 123 10.32 -19.01 2.80
N MET A 124 9.96 -19.67 1.69
CA MET A 124 8.55 -19.95 1.38
C MET A 124 7.90 -20.95 2.35
N GLY A 125 8.67 -21.87 2.94
CA GLY A 125 8.30 -22.67 4.10
C GLY A 125 6.89 -23.27 4.04
N TYR A 126 6.51 -23.90 2.93
CA TYR A 126 5.21 -24.58 2.73
C TYR A 126 3.94 -23.71 2.76
N GLY A 127 4.01 -22.46 3.07
CA GLY A 127 2.84 -21.58 3.13
C GLY A 127 3.14 -20.14 2.77
N GLY A 128 4.39 -19.84 2.46
CA GLY A 128 4.82 -18.50 2.08
C GLY A 128 4.59 -17.45 3.16
N PRO A 129 4.88 -17.74 4.46
CA PRO A 129 4.67 -16.73 5.49
C PRO A 129 5.57 -15.51 5.21
N HIS A 130 5.02 -14.30 5.40
CA HIS A 130 5.78 -13.08 5.17
C HIS A 130 5.20 -11.92 5.98
N ALA A 131 6.03 -10.91 6.24
CA ALA A 131 5.58 -9.60 6.62
C ALA A 131 5.31 -8.77 5.36
N ALA A 132 4.66 -7.64 5.53
CA ALA A 132 4.40 -6.68 4.46
C ALA A 132 5.00 -5.33 4.80
N PHE A 133 5.27 -4.53 3.79
CA PHE A 133 5.55 -3.11 3.95
C PHE A 133 4.39 -2.28 3.40
N PHE A 134 4.21 -1.11 3.98
CA PHE A 134 3.20 -0.15 3.57
C PHE A 134 3.73 1.25 3.82
N ALA A 135 4.06 1.95 2.75
CA ALA A 135 4.51 3.34 2.78
C ALA A 135 3.42 4.23 2.19
N ALA A 136 3.17 5.38 2.79
CA ALA A 136 2.16 6.32 2.32
C ALA A 136 2.62 7.76 2.54
N LYS A 137 2.09 8.69 1.75
CA LYS A 137 2.29 10.12 1.98
C LYS A 137 1.76 10.53 3.35
N GLU A 138 2.38 11.53 3.95
CA GLU A 138 2.06 12.06 5.28
C GLU A 138 0.56 12.39 5.46
N SER A 139 -0.10 12.86 4.40
CA SER A 139 -1.52 13.17 4.41
C SER A 139 -2.42 11.99 4.77
N TYR A 140 -1.96 10.75 4.54
CA TYR A 140 -2.73 9.52 4.82
C TYR A 140 -2.43 8.90 6.19
N LYS A 141 -1.54 9.44 6.99
CA LYS A 141 -1.12 8.85 8.27
C LYS A 141 -2.28 8.47 9.20
N ARG A 142 -3.38 9.22 9.15
CA ARG A 142 -4.56 8.96 9.97
C ARG A 142 -5.46 7.84 9.41
N ASN A 143 -5.28 7.49 8.14
CA ASN A 143 -6.08 6.49 7.44
C ASN A 143 -5.31 5.17 7.23
N MET A 144 -4.01 5.15 7.57
CA MET A 144 -3.19 3.93 7.49
C MET A 144 -3.72 2.87 8.46
N PRO A 145 -3.69 1.58 8.06
CA PRO A 145 -3.96 0.47 8.98
C PRO A 145 -2.84 0.33 10.01
N GLY A 146 -3.14 -0.36 11.12
CA GLY A 146 -2.17 -0.73 12.14
C GLY A 146 -1.76 0.42 13.08
N ARG A 147 -0.73 0.16 13.84
CA ARG A 147 -0.15 1.09 14.82
C ARG A 147 1.02 1.82 14.20
N ILE A 148 1.21 3.08 14.58
CA ILE A 148 2.39 3.86 14.19
C ILE A 148 3.18 4.16 15.45
N ILE A 149 4.46 3.79 15.44
CA ILE A 149 5.43 4.10 16.47
C ILE A 149 6.17 5.36 16.05
N GLY A 150 6.26 6.31 16.98
CA GLY A 150 6.99 7.55 16.79
C GLY A 150 8.23 7.61 17.67
N ILE A 151 9.18 8.42 17.26
CA ILE A 151 10.36 8.74 18.04
C ILE A 151 10.02 9.88 19.03
N SER A 152 10.38 9.71 20.30
CA SER A 152 10.18 10.67 21.38
C SER A 152 11.44 10.72 22.24
N LYS A 153 11.37 11.39 23.38
CA LYS A 153 12.40 11.42 24.40
C LYS A 153 11.85 10.90 25.72
N ASP A 154 12.69 10.20 26.50
CA ASP A 154 12.38 9.80 27.86
C ASP A 154 12.65 10.96 28.88
N ALA A 155 12.50 10.67 30.17
CA ALA A 155 12.72 11.65 31.24
C ALA A 155 14.18 12.14 31.31
N ASP A 156 15.10 11.33 30.85
CA ASP A 156 16.55 11.62 30.84
C ASP A 156 17.01 12.20 29.49
N ASN A 157 16.05 12.58 28.61
CA ASN A 157 16.32 13.17 27.28
C ASN A 157 16.95 12.20 26.26
N ASN A 158 16.97 10.89 26.54
CA ASN A 158 17.41 9.88 25.58
C ASN A 158 16.31 9.58 24.53
N THR A 159 16.72 9.08 23.38
CA THR A 159 15.76 8.65 22.34
C THR A 159 14.90 7.50 22.85
N ALA A 160 13.59 7.66 22.78
CA ALA A 160 12.61 6.66 23.17
C ALA A 160 11.58 6.44 22.08
N LEU A 161 11.11 5.20 21.95
CA LEU A 161 10.03 4.86 21.03
C LEU A 161 8.68 4.86 21.77
N ARG A 162 7.68 5.46 21.18
CA ARG A 162 6.32 5.47 21.75
C ARG A 162 5.27 5.22 20.69
N MET A 163 4.13 4.71 21.10
CA MET A 163 2.98 4.57 20.24
C MET A 163 2.38 5.96 19.96
N ALA A 164 2.50 6.40 18.69
CA ALA A 164 2.02 7.70 18.27
C ALA A 164 0.56 7.69 17.79
N LEU A 165 0.14 6.64 17.06
CA LEU A 165 -1.21 6.51 16.53
C LEU A 165 -1.74 5.08 16.75
N GLN A 166 -2.82 4.93 17.52
CA GLN A 166 -3.43 3.64 17.86
C GLN A 166 -4.97 3.64 17.71
N THR A 167 -5.61 4.79 17.66
CA THR A 167 -7.07 4.91 17.78
C THR A 167 -7.89 4.18 16.71
N ARG A 168 -7.24 3.59 15.71
CA ARG A 168 -7.86 2.88 14.58
C ARG A 168 -7.99 1.38 14.82
N GLU A 169 -7.46 0.88 15.93
CA GLU A 169 -7.44 -0.54 16.28
C GLU A 169 -8.83 -1.07 16.65
N GLN A 170 -9.02 -2.36 16.41
CA GLN A 170 -10.31 -3.03 16.65
C GLN A 170 -10.78 -2.95 18.10
N HIS A 171 -9.89 -3.07 19.06
CA HIS A 171 -10.22 -3.00 20.48
C HIS A 171 -10.70 -1.59 20.93
N ILE A 172 -10.44 -0.55 20.10
CA ILE A 172 -10.91 0.82 20.35
C ILE A 172 -12.14 1.14 19.48
N LYS A 173 -12.01 0.96 18.17
CA LYS A 173 -13.04 1.37 17.18
C LYS A 173 -14.04 0.28 16.83
N ARG A 174 -13.84 -0.95 17.28
CA ARG A 174 -14.71 -2.11 16.99
C ARG A 174 -14.95 -2.27 15.49
N GLY A 175 -16.20 -2.35 15.06
CA GLY A 175 -16.56 -2.46 13.64
C GLY A 175 -16.17 -1.27 12.74
N LYS A 176 -15.76 -0.14 13.33
CA LYS A 176 -15.27 1.05 12.60
C LYS A 176 -13.75 1.12 12.52
N ALA A 177 -13.03 0.06 12.94
CA ALA A 177 -11.57 0.02 12.86
C ALA A 177 -11.09 0.03 11.40
N THR A 178 -9.96 0.65 11.15
CA THR A 178 -9.32 0.66 9.82
C THR A 178 -8.74 -0.72 9.50
N SER A 179 -8.32 -1.48 10.51
CA SER A 179 -7.79 -2.84 10.38
C SER A 179 -8.37 -3.74 11.47
N ASN A 180 -8.70 -4.98 11.09
CA ASN A 180 -9.14 -6.04 12.00
C ASN A 180 -8.09 -7.17 12.12
N ILE A 181 -6.82 -6.86 11.80
CA ILE A 181 -5.71 -7.80 11.94
C ILE A 181 -5.33 -7.90 13.42
N CYS A 182 -5.36 -9.10 13.96
CA CYS A 182 -5.05 -9.37 15.36
C CYS A 182 -3.55 -9.54 15.61
N THR A 183 -2.86 -10.29 14.74
CA THR A 183 -1.46 -10.72 14.94
C THR A 183 -0.54 -10.00 13.98
N ALA A 184 0.54 -9.41 14.51
CA ALA A 184 1.63 -8.86 13.71
C ALA A 184 2.64 -9.97 13.36
N GLN A 185 3.17 -9.93 12.14
CA GLN A 185 4.23 -10.83 11.66
C GLN A 185 5.62 -10.35 12.13
N ALA A 186 5.80 -10.21 13.45
CA ALA A 186 6.97 -9.58 14.03
C ALA A 186 8.28 -10.31 13.70
N LEU A 187 8.31 -11.66 13.85
CA LEU A 187 9.51 -12.43 13.54
C LEU A 187 9.93 -12.29 12.07
N LEU A 188 8.97 -12.35 11.15
CA LEU A 188 9.25 -12.24 9.72
C LEU A 188 9.70 -10.83 9.33
N ALA A 189 9.17 -9.80 10.00
CA ALA A 189 9.64 -8.42 9.84
C ALA A 189 11.07 -8.26 10.36
N VAL A 190 11.43 -8.88 11.50
CA VAL A 190 12.79 -8.90 12.02
C VAL A 190 13.73 -9.61 11.05
N MET A 191 13.36 -10.79 10.53
CA MET A 191 14.16 -11.51 9.54
C MET A 191 14.44 -10.66 8.31
N ALA A 192 13.42 -10.00 7.75
CA ALA A 192 13.58 -9.12 6.59
C ALA A 192 14.49 -7.91 6.90
N SER A 193 14.38 -7.33 8.10
CA SER A 193 15.26 -6.25 8.56
C SER A 193 16.70 -6.72 8.68
N MET A 194 16.93 -7.88 9.30
CA MET A 194 18.28 -8.45 9.46
C MET A 194 18.91 -8.84 8.12
N TYR A 195 18.12 -9.29 7.15
CA TYR A 195 18.59 -9.51 5.80
C TYR A 195 19.17 -8.21 5.19
N ALA A 196 18.42 -7.12 5.28
CA ALA A 196 18.88 -5.82 4.79
C ALA A 196 20.14 -5.32 5.55
N VAL A 197 20.20 -5.50 6.86
CA VAL A 197 21.39 -5.15 7.67
C VAL A 197 22.61 -5.99 7.27
N TYR A 198 22.42 -7.29 7.03
CA TYR A 198 23.52 -8.20 6.64
C TYR A 198 24.13 -7.82 5.29
N HIS A 199 23.32 -7.51 4.31
CA HIS A 199 23.81 -7.11 2.98
C HIS A 199 24.34 -5.67 2.97
N GLY A 200 23.81 -4.80 3.81
CA GLY A 200 24.18 -3.38 3.85
C GLY A 200 23.77 -2.61 2.60
N PRO A 201 24.25 -1.36 2.45
CA PRO A 201 23.88 -0.49 1.33
C PRO A 201 24.48 -0.92 -0.02
N ASP A 202 25.50 -1.74 -0.02
CA ASP A 202 26.24 -2.18 -1.21
C ASP A 202 25.83 -3.58 -1.69
N GLY A 203 24.96 -4.27 -0.93
CA GLY A 203 24.56 -5.66 -1.14
C GLY A 203 23.28 -5.90 -1.91
#